data_ee5de567bf799198575f195427fdb0e3
#
_entry.id   ee5de567bf799198575f195427fdb0e3
#
_cell.length_a   1.000
_cell.length_b   1.000
_cell.length_c   1.000
_cell.angle_alpha   90.00
_cell.angle_beta   90.00
_cell.angle_gamma   90.00
#
_symmetry.space_group_name_H-M   'P 1'
#
loop_
_entity.id
_entity.type
_entity.pdbx_description
1 polymer ?
#
loop_
_entity_poly.entity_id
_entity_poly.type
_entity_poly.pdbx_seq_one_letter_code
_entity_poly.pdbx_strand_id
1 'polypeptide(L)'
;MKRVFAVAVLWGLGLLAGAQGLVLEDDLVQLFELSPGQEAVASLTLRNTGTAPLAVAVEAVDYQEGRGFLPLGEVSYSLGANLVLEASRVTLPPGGTAQVRFRLRAPAQLEGTRYAYLLLTPEAPERREEGNVTLRLVQRYAVLVAVSHGGRPEVRFAEAKVAEGRLYVLGENRGNRLYRPLVRVQVLGKEGVVREANLGQYTFLPGDAKRLVLDLPPLAPGEYAALFLLDDGVYAYALRVRLNVR
;
A
#
# COMPACT_ATOMS: atom_id res chain seq x y z
N MET A 1 -17.17 16.23 69.52
CA MET A 1 -17.87 16.49 68.22
C MET A 1 -16.87 16.22 67.10
N LYS A 2 -16.94 15.05 66.46
CA LYS A 2 -16.08 14.65 65.35
C LYS A 2 -16.84 14.89 64.04
N ARG A 3 -16.35 15.79 63.21
CA ARG A 3 -16.89 16.02 61.85
C ARG A 3 -16.26 15.05 60.87
N VAL A 4 -17.06 14.18 60.31
CA VAL A 4 -16.71 13.28 59.20
C VAL A 4 -16.89 14.05 57.88
N PHE A 5 -15.80 14.28 57.15
CA PHE A 5 -15.84 14.79 55.79
C PHE A 5 -16.02 13.61 54.83
N ALA A 6 -17.16 13.53 54.17
CA ALA A 6 -17.39 12.60 53.07
C ALA A 6 -16.80 13.21 51.80
N VAL A 7 -15.77 12.57 51.25
CA VAL A 7 -15.22 12.90 49.92
C VAL A 7 -16.01 12.11 48.90
N ALA A 8 -16.85 12.81 48.14
CA ALA A 8 -17.52 12.25 46.98
C ALA A 8 -16.53 12.19 45.79
N VAL A 9 -16.07 11.00 45.47
CA VAL A 9 -15.29 10.77 44.26
C VAL A 9 -16.28 10.70 43.08
N LEU A 10 -16.39 11.77 42.30
CA LEU A 10 -17.07 11.76 41.01
C LEU A 10 -16.20 10.97 40.01
N TRP A 11 -16.61 9.75 39.71
CA TRP A 11 -16.14 9.01 38.55
C TRP A 11 -16.72 9.69 37.30
N GLY A 12 -15.93 10.51 36.63
CA GLY A 12 -16.22 11.01 35.30
C GLY A 12 -16.18 9.85 34.32
N LEU A 13 -17.33 9.27 33.98
CA LEU A 13 -17.51 8.45 32.80
C LEU A 13 -17.25 9.34 31.56
N GLY A 14 -16.00 9.43 31.15
CA GLY A 14 -15.66 9.94 29.83
C GLY A 14 -16.35 9.02 28.81
N LEU A 15 -17.41 9.53 28.21
CA LEU A 15 -17.97 8.98 26.98
C LEU A 15 -16.84 8.99 25.94
N LEU A 16 -16.17 7.85 25.80
CA LEU A 16 -15.32 7.58 24.63
C LEU A 16 -16.28 7.65 23.45
N ALA A 17 -16.35 8.81 22.79
CA ALA A 17 -16.95 8.92 21.48
C ALA A 17 -16.23 7.86 20.62
N GLY A 18 -16.92 6.73 20.38
CA GLY A 18 -16.36 5.64 19.61
C GLY A 18 -15.97 6.14 18.23
N ALA A 19 -14.68 6.18 17.95
CA ALA A 19 -14.20 6.49 16.62
C ALA A 19 -14.89 5.54 15.63
N GLN A 20 -15.59 6.11 14.64
CA GLN A 20 -16.15 5.31 13.54
C GLN A 20 -14.96 4.86 12.68
N GLY A 21 -14.52 3.62 12.85
CA GLY A 21 -13.38 3.06 12.15
C GLY A 21 -13.80 2.03 11.12
N LEU A 22 -13.46 2.26 9.86
CA LEU A 22 -13.44 1.22 8.85
C LEU A 22 -12.14 0.43 8.98
N VAL A 23 -12.23 -0.89 9.06
CA VAL A 23 -11.07 -1.81 9.03
C VAL A 23 -11.23 -2.74 7.84
N LEU A 24 -10.20 -2.82 7.02
CA LEU A 24 -10.04 -3.88 6.02
C LEU A 24 -9.34 -5.06 6.70
N GLU A 25 -9.95 -6.24 6.65
CA GLU A 25 -9.40 -7.46 7.28
C GLU A 25 -8.47 -8.24 6.33
N ASP A 26 -8.55 -7.97 5.03
CA ASP A 26 -7.72 -8.58 4.00
C ASP A 26 -6.47 -7.73 3.70
N ASP A 27 -5.52 -8.32 2.97
CA ASP A 27 -4.34 -7.62 2.49
C ASP A 27 -4.69 -6.50 1.50
N LEU A 28 -3.92 -5.41 1.52
CA LEU A 28 -4.04 -4.31 0.55
C LEU A 28 -3.60 -4.68 -0.88
N VAL A 29 -3.07 -5.89 -1.06
CA VAL A 29 -2.60 -6.39 -2.36
C VAL A 29 -3.19 -7.77 -2.62
N GLN A 30 -4.07 -7.86 -3.60
CA GLN A 30 -4.75 -9.07 -4.03
C GLN A 30 -4.15 -9.52 -5.37
N LEU A 31 -3.47 -10.67 -5.38
CA LEU A 31 -2.78 -11.20 -6.55
C LEU A 31 -3.44 -12.48 -7.05
N PHE A 32 -3.73 -12.53 -8.34
CA PHE A 32 -4.36 -13.66 -9.01
C PHE A 32 -3.49 -14.14 -10.17
N GLU A 33 -3.14 -15.42 -10.18
CA GLU A 33 -2.53 -16.07 -11.34
C GLU A 33 -3.66 -16.76 -12.14
N LEU A 34 -4.02 -16.19 -13.29
CA LEU A 34 -5.11 -16.67 -14.12
C LEU A 34 -4.64 -16.87 -15.55
N SER A 35 -4.98 -18.02 -16.15
CA SER A 35 -4.77 -18.23 -17.59
C SER A 35 -5.64 -17.30 -18.41
N PRO A 36 -5.23 -16.91 -19.65
CA PRO A 36 -6.03 -16.09 -20.53
C PRO A 36 -7.49 -16.57 -20.65
N GLY A 37 -8.44 -15.68 -20.46
CA GLY A 37 -9.88 -15.97 -20.48
C GLY A 37 -10.44 -16.60 -19.21
N GLN A 38 -9.62 -17.04 -18.26
CA GLN A 38 -10.06 -17.61 -16.98
C GLN A 38 -10.73 -16.55 -16.12
N GLU A 39 -11.74 -16.95 -15.36
CA GLU A 39 -12.49 -16.11 -14.43
C GLU A 39 -12.22 -16.50 -12.96
N ALA A 40 -12.29 -15.52 -12.09
CA ALA A 40 -12.26 -15.70 -10.63
C ALA A 40 -13.29 -14.79 -9.96
N VAL A 41 -13.82 -15.24 -8.84
CA VAL A 41 -14.63 -14.43 -7.91
C VAL A 41 -13.86 -14.28 -6.62
N ALA A 42 -13.80 -13.05 -6.13
CA ALA A 42 -13.12 -12.73 -4.88
C ALA A 42 -13.93 -11.75 -4.05
N SER A 43 -13.56 -11.61 -2.79
CA SER A 43 -14.17 -10.66 -1.88
C SER A 43 -13.15 -10.05 -0.94
N LEU A 44 -13.44 -8.83 -0.48
CA LEU A 44 -12.74 -8.15 0.61
C LEU A 44 -13.69 -8.07 1.81
N THR A 45 -13.18 -8.33 2.99
CA THR A 45 -13.94 -8.26 4.24
C THR A 45 -13.68 -6.91 4.90
N LEU A 46 -14.74 -6.15 5.10
CA LEU A 46 -14.72 -4.88 5.80
C LEU A 46 -15.36 -5.05 7.17
N ARG A 47 -14.81 -4.42 8.19
CA ARG A 47 -15.37 -4.37 9.53
C ARG A 47 -15.57 -2.93 9.98
N ASN A 48 -16.74 -2.67 10.56
CA ASN A 48 -17.03 -1.41 11.23
C ASN A 48 -16.74 -1.55 12.73
N THR A 49 -15.73 -0.82 13.21
CA THR A 49 -15.39 -0.80 14.65
C THR A 49 -16.14 0.29 15.43
N GLY A 50 -16.99 1.06 14.75
CA GLY A 50 -17.79 2.11 15.36
C GLY A 50 -19.12 1.61 15.95
N THR A 51 -19.84 2.53 16.58
CA THR A 51 -21.12 2.29 17.26
C THR A 51 -22.35 2.67 16.42
N ALA A 52 -22.15 3.21 15.21
CA ALA A 52 -23.20 3.56 14.25
C ALA A 52 -23.02 2.78 12.94
N PRO A 53 -24.10 2.57 12.16
CA PRO A 53 -23.95 1.99 10.82
C PRO A 53 -23.02 2.83 9.95
N LEU A 54 -22.18 2.16 9.14
CA LEU A 54 -21.22 2.79 8.26
C LEU A 54 -21.48 2.37 6.81
N ALA A 55 -21.78 3.33 5.96
CA ALA A 55 -21.83 3.13 4.52
C ALA A 55 -20.45 3.38 3.90
N VAL A 56 -20.04 2.50 2.98
CA VAL A 56 -18.76 2.56 2.27
C VAL A 56 -19.03 2.53 0.78
N ALA A 57 -18.61 3.57 0.09
CA ALA A 57 -18.57 3.58 -1.37
C ALA A 57 -17.39 2.74 -1.86
N VAL A 58 -17.62 1.97 -2.94
CA VAL A 58 -16.63 1.10 -3.58
C VAL A 58 -16.50 1.48 -5.03
N GLU A 59 -15.31 1.83 -5.43
CA GLU A 59 -15.00 2.24 -6.81
C GLU A 59 -13.82 1.44 -7.33
N ALA A 60 -13.89 0.97 -8.58
CA ALA A 60 -12.75 0.42 -9.29
C ALA A 60 -12.12 1.52 -10.15
N VAL A 61 -10.83 1.74 -9.98
CA VAL A 61 -10.09 2.86 -10.60
C VAL A 61 -8.71 2.42 -11.05
N ASP A 62 -8.15 3.16 -11.98
CA ASP A 62 -6.73 3.09 -12.30
C ASP A 62 -5.92 4.06 -11.42
N TYR A 63 -4.61 3.90 -11.43
CA TYR A 63 -3.68 4.84 -10.81
C TYR A 63 -2.48 5.06 -11.72
N GLN A 64 -2.07 6.32 -11.84
CA GLN A 64 -0.84 6.70 -12.52
C GLN A 64 -0.07 7.71 -11.68
N GLU A 65 1.22 7.46 -11.50
CA GLU A 65 2.11 8.40 -10.80
C GLU A 65 2.05 9.79 -11.42
N GLY A 66 1.93 10.83 -10.59
CA GLY A 66 1.80 12.21 -11.02
C GLY A 66 0.39 12.65 -11.48
N ARG A 67 -0.52 11.70 -11.79
CA ARG A 67 -1.92 11.98 -12.14
C ARG A 67 -2.92 11.55 -11.06
N GLY A 68 -2.52 10.63 -10.18
CA GLY A 68 -3.39 10.07 -9.14
C GLY A 68 -4.36 9.00 -9.65
N PHE A 69 -5.51 8.89 -8.99
CA PHE A 69 -6.57 7.96 -9.39
C PHE A 69 -7.34 8.46 -10.60
N LEU A 70 -7.58 7.56 -11.55
CA LEU A 70 -8.20 7.80 -12.85
C LEU A 70 -9.37 6.83 -13.05
N PRO A 71 -10.33 7.14 -13.94
CA PRO A 71 -11.34 6.19 -14.35
C PRO A 71 -10.72 4.87 -14.83
N LEU A 72 -11.39 3.76 -14.52
CA LEU A 72 -10.94 2.43 -14.91
C LEU A 72 -10.86 2.29 -16.44
N GLY A 73 -9.73 1.80 -16.94
CA GLY A 73 -9.46 1.63 -18.38
C GLY A 73 -8.58 2.72 -19.00
N GLU A 74 -8.12 3.71 -18.21
CA GLU A 74 -7.31 4.82 -18.74
C GLU A 74 -5.79 4.56 -18.78
N VAL A 75 -5.29 3.54 -18.09
CA VAL A 75 -3.85 3.20 -18.16
C VAL A 75 -3.59 1.94 -18.98
N SER A 76 -2.41 1.83 -19.56
CA SER A 76 -2.04 0.71 -20.47
C SER A 76 -2.13 -0.67 -19.82
N TYR A 77 -1.91 -0.76 -18.52
CA TYR A 77 -1.94 -2.00 -17.75
C TYR A 77 -3.24 -2.19 -16.95
N SER A 78 -4.29 -1.42 -17.28
CA SER A 78 -5.60 -1.51 -16.63
C SER A 78 -6.24 -2.88 -16.81
N LEU A 79 -6.96 -3.34 -15.78
CA LEU A 79 -7.91 -4.44 -15.90
C LEU A 79 -9.14 -4.04 -16.72
N GLY A 80 -9.51 -2.74 -16.75
CA GLY A 80 -10.64 -2.24 -17.51
C GLY A 80 -11.92 -3.02 -17.23
N ALA A 81 -12.67 -3.38 -18.27
CA ALA A 81 -13.92 -4.14 -18.17
C ALA A 81 -13.73 -5.58 -17.62
N ASN A 82 -12.51 -6.04 -17.39
CA ASN A 82 -12.21 -7.35 -16.81
C ASN A 82 -12.32 -7.40 -15.27
N LEU A 83 -12.57 -6.27 -14.62
CA LEU A 83 -12.88 -6.15 -13.20
C LEU A 83 -14.31 -5.62 -13.05
N VAL A 84 -15.19 -6.41 -12.46
CA VAL A 84 -16.60 -6.06 -12.26
C VAL A 84 -16.94 -6.14 -10.78
N LEU A 85 -17.35 -5.02 -10.19
CA LEU A 85 -17.89 -4.96 -8.83
C LEU A 85 -19.33 -5.47 -8.81
N GLU A 86 -19.70 -6.29 -7.81
CA GLU A 86 -21.10 -6.72 -7.62
C GLU A 86 -21.94 -5.60 -6.99
N ALA A 87 -21.31 -4.69 -6.22
CA ALA A 87 -21.97 -3.53 -5.63
C ALA A 87 -20.99 -2.35 -5.54
N SER A 88 -21.48 -1.15 -5.83
CA SER A 88 -20.73 0.10 -5.66
C SER A 88 -20.84 0.69 -4.26
N ARG A 89 -21.60 0.04 -3.37
CA ARG A 89 -21.82 0.47 -1.99
C ARG A 89 -22.13 -0.72 -1.11
N VAL A 90 -21.57 -0.72 0.10
CA VAL A 90 -21.90 -1.68 1.16
C VAL A 90 -22.20 -0.93 2.46
N THR A 91 -23.10 -1.49 3.29
CA THR A 91 -23.43 -0.93 4.60
C THR A 91 -23.06 -1.93 5.67
N LEU A 92 -22.25 -1.48 6.63
CA LEU A 92 -21.78 -2.27 7.75
C LEU A 92 -22.57 -1.88 9.01
N PRO A 93 -23.20 -2.84 9.71
CA PRO A 93 -23.82 -2.57 11.01
C PRO A 93 -22.75 -2.22 12.05
N PRO A 94 -23.11 -1.60 13.17
CA PRO A 94 -22.19 -1.33 14.27
C PRO A 94 -21.48 -2.59 14.74
N GLY A 95 -20.14 -2.59 14.82
CA GLY A 95 -19.33 -3.74 15.19
C GLY A 95 -19.35 -4.91 14.20
N GLY A 96 -20.12 -4.81 13.11
CA GLY A 96 -20.31 -5.88 12.14
C GLY A 96 -19.38 -5.83 10.94
N THR A 97 -19.51 -6.85 10.09
CA THR A 97 -18.73 -7.02 8.87
C THR A 97 -19.61 -7.01 7.62
N ALA A 98 -19.03 -6.69 6.47
CA ALA A 98 -19.61 -6.86 5.15
C ALA A 98 -18.55 -7.27 4.13
N GLN A 99 -18.98 -7.93 3.05
CA GLN A 99 -18.09 -8.32 1.97
C GLN A 99 -18.30 -7.44 0.74
N VAL A 100 -17.20 -6.97 0.17
CA VAL A 100 -17.13 -6.35 -1.15
C VAL A 100 -16.75 -7.44 -2.15
N ARG A 101 -17.71 -7.90 -2.96
CA ARG A 101 -17.50 -8.96 -3.93
C ARG A 101 -17.20 -8.37 -5.30
N PHE A 102 -16.29 -9.02 -6.03
CA PHE A 102 -15.94 -8.65 -7.39
C PHE A 102 -15.57 -9.86 -8.21
N ARG A 103 -15.74 -9.73 -9.52
CA ARG A 103 -15.35 -10.74 -10.51
C ARG A 103 -14.21 -10.23 -11.35
N LEU A 104 -13.27 -11.12 -11.62
CA LEU A 104 -12.11 -10.91 -12.46
C LEU A 104 -12.20 -11.84 -13.65
N ARG A 105 -11.79 -11.34 -14.82
CA ARG A 105 -11.55 -12.15 -16.00
C ARG A 105 -10.17 -11.81 -16.55
N ALA A 106 -9.33 -12.81 -16.72
CA ALA A 106 -8.06 -12.61 -17.40
C ALA A 106 -8.32 -12.21 -18.87
N PRO A 107 -7.71 -11.10 -19.38
CA PRO A 107 -7.79 -10.78 -20.81
C PRO A 107 -7.39 -11.96 -21.69
N ALA A 108 -8.02 -12.11 -22.86
CA ALA A 108 -7.76 -13.23 -23.77
C ALA A 108 -6.31 -13.28 -24.29
N GLN A 109 -5.61 -12.16 -24.27
CA GLN A 109 -4.20 -12.03 -24.66
C GLN A 109 -3.36 -11.51 -23.49
N LEU A 110 -3.62 -12.04 -22.29
CA LEU A 110 -2.85 -11.64 -21.11
C LEU A 110 -1.43 -12.21 -21.18
N GLU A 111 -0.46 -11.32 -21.25
CA GLU A 111 0.95 -11.59 -20.98
C GLU A 111 1.49 -10.55 -20.00
N GLY A 112 2.01 -11.03 -18.86
CA GLY A 112 2.41 -10.18 -17.75
C GLY A 112 1.25 -9.89 -16.80
N THR A 113 1.12 -8.65 -16.33
CA THR A 113 0.15 -8.24 -15.32
C THR A 113 -0.77 -7.14 -15.83
N ARG A 114 -2.06 -7.26 -15.49
CA ARG A 114 -3.04 -6.17 -15.52
C ARG A 114 -3.54 -5.91 -14.11
N TYR A 115 -3.79 -4.66 -13.76
CA TYR A 115 -4.18 -4.28 -12.41
C TYR A 115 -5.19 -3.14 -12.37
N ALA A 116 -5.82 -2.99 -11.22
CA ALA A 116 -6.66 -1.86 -10.87
C ALA A 116 -6.61 -1.66 -9.35
N TYR A 117 -7.19 -0.58 -8.88
CA TYR A 117 -7.39 -0.35 -7.45
C TYR A 117 -8.86 -0.34 -7.11
N LEU A 118 -9.22 -0.95 -5.98
CA LEU A 118 -10.52 -0.78 -5.35
C LEU A 118 -10.37 0.30 -4.28
N LEU A 119 -11.05 1.43 -4.48
CA LEU A 119 -11.16 2.49 -3.47
C LEU A 119 -12.34 2.21 -2.58
N LEU A 120 -12.08 2.09 -1.28
CA LEU A 120 -13.08 1.89 -0.24
C LEU A 120 -13.16 3.17 0.58
N THR A 121 -14.22 3.94 0.39
CA THR A 121 -14.37 5.28 0.98
C THR A 121 -15.57 5.30 1.93
N PRO A 122 -15.36 5.48 3.25
CA PRO A 122 -16.45 5.72 4.18
C PRO A 122 -17.22 7.00 3.81
N GLU A 123 -18.55 6.95 3.78
CA GLU A 123 -19.38 8.11 3.45
C GLU A 123 -19.54 9.07 4.64
N ALA A 124 -19.36 8.58 5.86
CA ALA A 124 -19.37 9.41 7.07
C ALA A 124 -17.94 9.64 7.56
N PRO A 125 -17.38 10.83 7.39
CA PRO A 125 -16.06 11.15 7.94
C PRO A 125 -16.10 11.20 9.46
N GLU A 126 -15.04 10.71 10.08
CA GLU A 126 -14.82 10.88 11.52
C GLU A 126 -14.68 12.38 11.83
N ARG A 127 -15.49 12.88 12.79
CA ARG A 127 -15.36 14.23 13.30
C ARG A 127 -14.60 14.20 14.62
N ARG A 128 -13.51 14.94 14.70
CA ARG A 128 -12.82 15.22 15.95
C ARG A 128 -12.92 16.72 16.22
N GLU A 129 -13.41 17.05 17.40
CA GLU A 129 -13.42 18.42 17.91
C GLU A 129 -12.25 18.58 18.88
N GLU A 130 -11.33 19.48 18.57
CA GLU A 130 -10.19 19.81 19.39
C GLU A 130 -10.18 21.33 19.60
N GLY A 131 -10.75 21.77 20.73
CA GLY A 131 -11.02 23.18 21.01
C GLY A 131 -12.02 23.78 20.00
N ASN A 132 -11.62 24.85 19.30
CA ASN A 132 -12.44 25.53 18.28
C ASN A 132 -12.22 24.98 16.86
N VAL A 133 -11.51 23.87 16.70
CA VAL A 133 -11.18 23.29 15.40
C VAL A 133 -11.94 21.97 15.22
N THR A 134 -12.73 21.89 14.14
CA THR A 134 -13.37 20.64 13.73
C THR A 134 -12.51 19.97 12.65
N LEU A 135 -11.89 18.84 12.97
CA LEU A 135 -11.15 18.01 12.03
C LEU A 135 -12.11 16.97 11.42
N ARG A 136 -12.07 16.83 10.09
CA ARG A 136 -12.75 15.74 9.37
C ARG A 136 -11.68 14.79 8.86
N LEU A 137 -11.57 13.62 9.47
CA LEU A 137 -10.67 12.56 9.02
C LEU A 137 -11.45 11.59 8.14
N VAL A 138 -10.96 11.37 6.93
CA VAL A 138 -11.48 10.36 6.01
C VAL A 138 -10.39 9.32 5.80
N GLN A 139 -10.55 8.14 6.38
CA GLN A 139 -9.68 7.00 6.11
C GLN A 139 -10.21 6.29 4.87
N ARG A 140 -9.42 6.27 3.81
CA ARG A 140 -9.72 5.56 2.56
C ARG A 140 -8.72 4.44 2.36
N TYR A 141 -9.19 3.26 1.96
CA TYR A 141 -8.32 2.18 1.51
C TYR A 141 -8.23 2.15 -0.01
N ALA A 142 -7.03 1.92 -0.52
CA ALA A 142 -6.79 1.62 -1.92
C ALA A 142 -6.21 0.20 -2.00
N VAL A 143 -7.03 -0.76 -2.40
CA VAL A 143 -6.64 -2.17 -2.53
C VAL A 143 -6.20 -2.43 -3.96
N LEU A 144 -4.95 -2.81 -4.14
CA LEU A 144 -4.44 -3.26 -5.44
C LEU A 144 -5.01 -4.65 -5.76
N VAL A 145 -5.63 -4.77 -6.91
CA VAL A 145 -6.08 -6.04 -7.50
C VAL A 145 -5.31 -6.27 -8.79
N ALA A 146 -4.56 -7.36 -8.88
CA ALA A 146 -3.72 -7.67 -10.03
C ALA A 146 -3.95 -9.10 -10.52
N VAL A 147 -4.07 -9.25 -11.85
CA VAL A 147 -4.15 -10.53 -12.56
C VAL A 147 -2.89 -10.68 -13.39
N SER A 148 -2.20 -11.80 -13.21
CA SER A 148 -0.94 -12.10 -13.92
C SER A 148 -1.01 -13.43 -14.66
N HIS A 149 -0.31 -13.50 -15.79
CA HIS A 149 -0.03 -14.72 -16.55
C HIS A 149 1.25 -14.55 -17.37
N GLY A 150 2.20 -15.46 -17.22
CA GLY A 150 3.46 -15.33 -17.95
C GLY A 150 4.18 -14.00 -17.68
N GLY A 151 4.95 -13.54 -18.66
CA GLY A 151 5.72 -12.31 -18.55
C GLY A 151 6.87 -12.38 -17.56
N ARG A 152 7.60 -11.28 -17.42
CA ARG A 152 8.69 -11.15 -16.45
C ARG A 152 8.83 -9.71 -15.94
N PRO A 153 9.25 -9.50 -14.69
CA PRO A 153 9.70 -8.20 -14.25
C PRO A 153 11.06 -7.87 -14.86
N GLU A 154 11.35 -6.59 -15.00
CA GLU A 154 12.68 -6.09 -15.37
C GLU A 154 12.96 -4.84 -14.56
N VAL A 155 13.59 -4.99 -13.40
CA VAL A 155 13.90 -3.86 -12.51
C VAL A 155 15.26 -3.28 -12.83
N ARG A 156 15.29 -1.95 -13.02
CA ARG A 156 16.53 -1.16 -13.19
C ARG A 156 16.54 0.00 -12.22
N PHE A 157 17.72 0.43 -11.82
CA PHE A 157 17.89 1.69 -11.12
C PHE A 157 18.13 2.82 -12.11
N ALA A 158 17.22 3.80 -12.10
CA ALA A 158 17.27 4.94 -12.99
C ALA A 158 18.12 6.07 -12.39
N GLU A 159 18.05 6.28 -11.06
CA GLU A 159 18.71 7.37 -10.37
C GLU A 159 19.11 6.97 -8.95
N ALA A 160 20.23 7.48 -8.47
CA ALA A 160 20.66 7.36 -7.09
C ALA A 160 21.24 8.67 -6.57
N LYS A 161 20.82 9.10 -5.37
CA LYS A 161 21.25 10.35 -4.75
C LYS A 161 21.44 10.18 -3.26
N VAL A 162 22.53 10.71 -2.72
CA VAL A 162 22.72 10.88 -1.27
C VAL A 162 22.38 12.32 -0.90
N ALA A 163 21.47 12.50 0.05
CA ALA A 163 21.10 13.80 0.60
C ALA A 163 20.65 13.64 2.04
N GLU A 164 21.01 14.57 2.91
CA GLU A 164 20.54 14.63 4.30
C GLU A 164 20.73 13.31 5.10
N GLY A 165 21.85 12.63 4.90
CA GLY A 165 22.13 11.34 5.55
C GLY A 165 21.30 10.17 5.01
N ARG A 166 20.68 10.31 3.84
CA ARG A 166 19.87 9.28 3.21
C ARG A 166 20.34 8.97 1.81
N LEU A 167 20.24 7.69 1.45
CA LEU A 167 20.37 7.23 0.08
C LEU A 167 18.98 7.09 -0.52
N TYR A 168 18.71 7.80 -1.59
CA TYR A 168 17.51 7.71 -2.41
C TYR A 168 17.87 6.98 -3.69
N VAL A 169 17.12 5.95 -4.03
CA VAL A 169 17.29 5.21 -5.28
C VAL A 169 15.94 5.06 -5.96
N LEU A 170 15.86 5.40 -7.23
CA LEU A 170 14.67 5.22 -8.05
C LEU A 170 14.79 3.89 -8.80
N GLY A 171 13.97 2.91 -8.42
CA GLY A 171 13.83 1.63 -9.10
C GLY A 171 12.64 1.64 -10.06
N GLU A 172 12.85 1.26 -11.31
CA GLU A 172 11.82 1.17 -12.35
C GLU A 172 11.60 -0.30 -12.73
N ASN A 173 10.34 -0.73 -12.86
CA ASN A 173 10.01 -2.01 -13.48
C ASN A 173 9.65 -1.76 -14.97
N ARG A 174 10.59 -2.06 -15.86
CA ARG A 174 10.42 -1.97 -17.32
C ARG A 174 9.83 -3.23 -17.94
N GLY A 175 9.67 -4.28 -17.13
CA GLY A 175 9.02 -5.50 -17.56
C GLY A 175 7.49 -5.35 -17.59
N ASN A 176 6.84 -6.41 -18.04
CA ASN A 176 5.37 -6.46 -18.15
C ASN A 176 4.70 -7.22 -16.99
N ARG A 177 5.48 -7.72 -16.03
CA ARG A 177 4.98 -8.45 -14.85
C ARG A 177 5.20 -7.65 -13.58
N LEU A 178 4.19 -7.64 -12.69
CA LEU A 178 4.29 -7.14 -11.33
C LEU A 178 5.41 -7.89 -10.59
N TYR A 179 6.20 -7.15 -9.81
CA TYR A 179 7.28 -7.68 -9.00
C TYR A 179 7.15 -7.21 -7.55
N ARG A 180 7.14 -8.15 -6.61
CA ARG A 180 6.90 -7.84 -5.20
C ARG A 180 8.01 -8.40 -4.29
N PRO A 181 9.24 -7.92 -4.43
CA PRO A 181 10.38 -8.42 -3.69
C PRO A 181 10.43 -7.94 -2.25
N LEU A 182 11.08 -8.75 -1.42
CA LEU A 182 11.76 -8.26 -0.23
C LEU A 182 13.04 -7.54 -0.66
N VAL A 183 13.25 -6.33 -0.15
CA VAL A 183 14.40 -5.51 -0.50
C VAL A 183 15.36 -5.45 0.68
N ARG A 184 16.57 -5.98 0.49
CA ARG A 184 17.70 -5.87 1.42
C ARG A 184 18.78 -5.00 0.81
N VAL A 185 19.46 -4.24 1.67
CA VAL A 185 20.53 -3.34 1.23
C VAL A 185 21.76 -3.52 2.12
N GLN A 186 22.92 -3.63 1.47
CA GLN A 186 24.22 -3.60 2.14
C GLN A 186 25.01 -2.40 1.61
N VAL A 187 25.50 -1.55 2.49
CA VAL A 187 26.45 -0.48 2.15
C VAL A 187 27.86 -0.98 2.48
N LEU A 188 28.71 -0.97 1.47
CA LEU A 188 30.06 -1.49 1.50
C LEU A 188 31.05 -0.33 1.47
N GLY A 189 31.94 -0.27 2.44
CA GLY A 189 33.14 0.57 2.46
C GLY A 189 34.40 -0.23 2.08
N LYS A 190 35.57 0.38 2.25
CA LYS A 190 36.85 -0.27 1.95
C LYS A 190 37.12 -1.49 2.86
N GLU A 191 36.68 -1.46 4.09
CA GLU A 191 36.92 -2.51 5.10
C GLU A 191 35.77 -3.53 5.22
N GLY A 192 34.73 -3.42 4.38
CA GLY A 192 33.59 -4.34 4.36
C GLY A 192 32.24 -3.67 4.54
N VAL A 193 31.28 -4.39 5.10
CA VAL A 193 29.89 -3.92 5.30
C VAL A 193 29.85 -2.86 6.42
N VAL A 194 29.46 -1.64 6.10
CA VAL A 194 29.27 -0.53 7.07
C VAL A 194 27.82 -0.36 7.51
N ARG A 195 26.87 -0.86 6.71
CA ARG A 195 25.43 -0.85 7.01
C ARG A 195 24.72 -1.99 6.30
N GLU A 196 23.82 -2.64 7.01
CA GLU A 196 22.85 -3.57 6.43
C GLU A 196 21.44 -3.15 6.88
N ALA A 197 20.46 -3.23 5.98
CA ALA A 197 19.07 -2.93 6.27
C ALA A 197 18.13 -3.82 5.45
N ASN A 198 17.00 -4.17 6.06
CA ASN A 198 15.85 -4.73 5.39
C ASN A 198 14.83 -3.58 5.19
N LEU A 199 14.56 -3.20 3.96
CA LEU A 199 13.60 -2.15 3.62
C LEU A 199 12.16 -2.66 3.56
N GLY A 200 11.96 -3.98 3.74
CA GLY A 200 10.64 -4.61 3.65
C GLY A 200 10.25 -4.97 2.23
N GLN A 201 8.95 -5.21 2.04
CA GLN A 201 8.38 -5.61 0.76
C GLN A 201 7.94 -4.40 -0.04
N TYR A 202 8.37 -4.35 -1.30
CA TYR A 202 7.97 -3.33 -2.27
C TYR A 202 7.13 -3.93 -3.38
N THR A 203 6.21 -3.14 -3.95
CA THR A 203 5.41 -3.55 -5.11
C THR A 203 5.80 -2.67 -6.29
N PHE A 204 6.42 -3.26 -7.31
CA PHE A 204 6.75 -2.62 -8.58
C PHE A 204 5.74 -3.08 -9.64
N LEU A 205 4.82 -2.20 -9.99
CA LEU A 205 3.88 -2.44 -11.10
C LEU A 205 4.59 -2.32 -12.45
N PRO A 206 4.09 -2.94 -13.52
CA PRO A 206 4.62 -2.72 -14.87
C PRO A 206 4.61 -1.23 -15.24
N GLY A 207 5.74 -0.72 -15.68
CA GLY A 207 5.90 0.69 -16.04
C GLY A 207 5.98 1.67 -14.86
N ASP A 208 5.99 1.16 -13.63
CA ASP A 208 6.04 1.99 -12.42
C ASP A 208 7.47 2.20 -11.92
N ALA A 209 7.68 3.33 -11.23
CA ALA A 209 8.92 3.66 -10.56
C ALA A 209 8.67 3.84 -9.07
N LYS A 210 9.54 3.25 -8.25
CA LYS A 210 9.48 3.35 -6.78
C LYS A 210 10.76 3.94 -6.23
N ARG A 211 10.60 4.89 -5.31
CA ARG A 211 11.72 5.43 -4.55
C ARG A 211 12.01 4.54 -3.35
N LEU A 212 13.21 3.97 -3.34
CA LEU A 212 13.78 3.28 -2.19
C LEU A 212 14.57 4.28 -1.36
N VAL A 213 14.38 4.28 -0.04
CA VAL A 213 15.07 5.20 0.87
C VAL A 213 15.78 4.40 1.94
N LEU A 214 17.07 4.67 2.13
CA LEU A 214 17.89 4.07 3.19
C LEU A 214 18.53 5.18 4.03
N ASP A 215 18.28 5.17 5.33
CA ASP A 215 19.02 6.00 6.28
C ASP A 215 20.46 5.51 6.40
N LEU A 216 21.41 6.38 6.09
CA LEU A 216 22.83 6.09 6.19
C LEU A 216 23.36 6.49 7.59
N PRO A 217 24.28 5.68 8.17
CA PRO A 217 25.03 6.15 9.32
C PRO A 217 25.92 7.35 8.91
N PRO A 218 26.48 8.10 9.85
CA PRO A 218 27.55 9.05 9.56
C PRO A 218 28.69 8.31 8.85
N LEU A 219 28.92 8.66 7.59
CA LEU A 219 29.98 8.08 6.76
C LEU A 219 31.13 9.10 6.65
N ALA A 220 32.37 8.63 6.81
CA ALA A 220 33.55 9.44 6.49
C ALA A 220 33.60 9.76 4.98
N PRO A 221 34.22 10.88 4.56
CA PRO A 221 34.44 11.15 3.15
C PRO A 221 35.16 10.00 2.45
N GLY A 222 34.63 9.57 1.32
CA GLY A 222 35.19 8.44 0.59
C GLY A 222 34.23 7.77 -0.38
N GLU A 223 34.71 6.67 -0.99
CA GLU A 223 33.94 5.87 -1.94
C GLU A 223 33.29 4.68 -1.24
N TYR A 224 32.01 4.50 -1.49
CA TYR A 224 31.21 3.40 -1.00
C TYR A 224 30.42 2.75 -2.15
N ALA A 225 29.84 1.59 -1.89
CA ALA A 225 28.87 0.98 -2.78
C ALA A 225 27.65 0.51 -1.98
N ALA A 226 26.44 0.77 -2.46
CA ALA A 226 25.24 0.13 -1.97
C ALA A 226 24.86 -1.01 -2.89
N LEU A 227 24.70 -2.22 -2.31
CA LEU A 227 24.22 -3.42 -2.98
C LEU A 227 22.77 -3.66 -2.56
N PHE A 228 21.85 -3.57 -3.49
CA PHE A 228 20.44 -3.88 -3.30
C PHE A 228 20.17 -5.30 -3.78
N LEU A 229 19.59 -6.10 -2.91
CA LEU A 229 19.13 -7.46 -3.20
C LEU A 229 17.60 -7.43 -3.16
N LEU A 230 16.98 -7.72 -4.29
CA LEU A 230 15.54 -7.78 -4.49
C LEU A 230 15.17 -9.23 -4.80
N ASP A 231 14.31 -9.83 -3.99
CA ASP A 231 13.95 -11.24 -4.12
C ASP A 231 12.48 -11.47 -3.75
N ASP A 232 11.69 -12.06 -4.66
CA ASP A 232 10.30 -12.46 -4.42
C ASP A 232 10.11 -13.99 -4.35
N GLY A 233 11.23 -14.75 -4.36
CA GLY A 233 11.25 -16.20 -4.36
C GLY A 233 11.18 -16.82 -5.77
N VAL A 234 10.85 -16.04 -6.82
CA VAL A 234 10.83 -16.48 -8.22
C VAL A 234 11.90 -15.75 -9.02
N TYR A 235 11.99 -14.43 -8.83
CA TYR A 235 12.96 -13.56 -9.49
C TYR A 235 13.85 -12.90 -8.43
N ALA A 236 15.16 -12.90 -8.70
CA ALA A 236 16.14 -12.25 -7.86
C ALA A 236 17.00 -11.28 -8.67
N TYR A 237 17.18 -10.06 -8.17
CA TYR A 237 18.03 -9.04 -8.77
C TYR A 237 19.04 -8.53 -7.75
N ALA A 238 20.27 -8.34 -8.18
CA ALA A 238 21.34 -7.71 -7.43
C ALA A 238 21.78 -6.44 -8.18
N LEU A 239 21.56 -5.28 -7.57
CA LEU A 239 21.81 -3.98 -8.17
C LEU A 239 22.81 -3.19 -7.33
N ARG A 240 23.88 -2.70 -7.93
CA ARG A 240 24.96 -1.96 -7.27
C ARG A 240 24.96 -0.50 -7.63
N VAL A 241 24.99 0.34 -6.61
CA VAL A 241 25.08 1.81 -6.73
C VAL A 241 26.41 2.29 -6.14
N ARG A 242 27.18 3.11 -6.87
CA ARG A 242 28.36 3.78 -6.32
C ARG A 242 27.95 5.04 -5.59
N LEU A 243 28.55 5.25 -4.41
CA LEU A 243 28.30 6.41 -3.57
C LEU A 243 29.61 7.14 -3.32
N ASN A 244 29.63 8.47 -3.57
CA ASN A 244 30.75 9.34 -3.20
C ASN A 244 30.27 10.23 -2.06
N VAL A 245 30.78 10.01 -0.86
CA VAL A 245 30.53 10.85 0.31
C VAL A 245 31.61 11.93 0.38
N ARG A 246 31.20 13.18 0.40
CA ARG A 246 32.05 14.37 0.46
C ARG A 246 32.06 15.00 1.84
#